data_3a07af82097e7048061aa117ec6f9f45
#
_entry.id   3a07af82097e7048061aa117ec6f9f45
#
_cell.length_a   1.000
_cell.length_b   1.000
_cell.length_c   1.000
_cell.angle_alpha   90.00
_cell.angle_beta   90.00
_cell.angle_gamma   90.00
#
_symmetry.space_group_name_H-M   'P 1'
#
loop_
_entity.id
_entity.type
_entity.pdbx_description
1 polymer ?
#
loop_
_entity_poly.entity_id
_entity_poly.type
_entity_poly.pdbx_seq_one_letter_code
_entity_poly.pdbx_strand_id
1 'polypeptide(L)'
;MGICYSANNMALSTKRVPLHIWVLALTALWIADAGTLTAQQATTAPTSRAATKAENADFTAAADEVLQQMSEITGLKLRTPLKKTLRSRDEIRAYVIQQMDEEKKPAERYAAARSAEAFGLIPKGFDLDSFMIDLLTEQIAGLYDPKAREFYIADWIPVADQRMVMAHELTHALQDQHFQIEAWVKAARPNDDAELARESVLEGSAMAAMIDYLLLGTGRSVQDLPDIDPTILVGDLGSTPALKRAPPFLKDALIFPYFGGLTFSATILKPAGWSGLSAVFAKPPLSTQQILHPALYGSGKVPAQVTLPSMEKLLGADWTKLEDNLMGEFGWKEVLKQFLGEDRAKTLAAAWDGDRYVVYEQKQTKRMVLVARLRLASEDQAARFFGQYSEALEKKHGTRTNLFRRPNFFSFDTPDGGVFLRCVGADCVSFEGASRAVFDGLGKALGWPAAPDVPKEPAADPAKVATQPKTADSLSAAPRF
;
A
#
# COMPACT_ATOMS: atom_id res chain seq x y z
N MET A 1 -20.09 -25.02 50.92
CA MET A 1 -21.06 -24.13 50.29
C MET A 1 -20.47 -22.73 50.31
N GLY A 2 -20.17 -22.16 49.16
CA GLY A 2 -19.59 -20.84 49.05
C GLY A 2 -19.07 -20.67 47.64
N ILE A 3 -19.94 -20.28 46.72
CA ILE A 3 -19.61 -20.06 45.28
C ILE A 3 -19.07 -18.66 45.15
N CYS A 4 -17.76 -18.50 44.90
CA CYS A 4 -17.17 -17.24 44.49
C CYS A 4 -17.41 -17.02 42.98
N TYR A 5 -18.21 -16.03 42.64
CA TYR A 5 -18.30 -15.50 41.27
C TYR A 5 -17.04 -14.68 40.95
N SER A 6 -16.25 -15.17 40.05
CA SER A 6 -15.17 -14.42 39.43
C SER A 6 -15.75 -13.47 38.37
N ALA A 7 -15.56 -12.18 38.57
CA ALA A 7 -15.89 -11.16 37.57
C ALA A 7 -14.94 -11.26 36.39
N ASN A 8 -15.44 -11.74 35.26
CA ASN A 8 -14.73 -11.67 33.99
C ASN A 8 -14.59 -10.21 33.54
N ASN A 9 -13.39 -9.69 33.62
CA ASN A 9 -12.97 -8.50 32.91
C ASN A 9 -13.03 -8.78 31.41
N MET A 10 -14.12 -8.42 30.76
CA MET A 10 -14.19 -8.28 29.33
C MET A 10 -13.31 -7.09 28.93
N ALA A 11 -12.05 -7.38 28.63
CA ALA A 11 -11.19 -6.46 27.91
C ALA A 11 -11.83 -6.22 26.54
N LEU A 12 -12.30 -5.01 26.31
CA LEU A 12 -12.72 -4.51 25.00
C LEU A 12 -11.51 -4.64 24.06
N SER A 13 -11.50 -5.69 23.25
CA SER A 13 -10.60 -5.84 22.12
C SER A 13 -10.89 -4.70 21.15
N THR A 14 -10.11 -3.64 21.21
CA THR A 14 -10.05 -2.63 20.17
C THR A 14 -9.51 -3.32 18.92
N LYS A 15 -10.39 -3.68 17.99
CA LYS A 15 -10.03 -4.21 16.69
C LYS A 15 -9.18 -3.13 15.99
N ARG A 16 -7.91 -3.42 15.81
CA ARG A 16 -6.92 -2.59 15.12
C ARG A 16 -7.06 -2.82 13.62
N VAL A 17 -6.80 -1.80 12.80
CA VAL A 17 -7.07 -1.81 11.38
C VAL A 17 -5.95 -1.20 10.57
N PRO A 18 -5.62 -1.83 9.45
CA PRO A 18 -4.44 -1.60 8.64
C PRO A 18 -4.49 -0.41 7.67
N LEU A 19 -3.28 0.04 7.24
CA LEU A 19 -3.02 1.07 6.24
C LEU A 19 -3.22 0.56 4.80
N HIS A 20 -4.04 -0.46 4.56
CA HIS A 20 -4.22 -0.96 3.20
C HIS A 20 -5.11 -0.08 2.35
N ILE A 21 -4.56 0.26 1.20
CA ILE A 21 -5.27 0.82 0.08
C ILE A 21 -6.08 -0.31 -0.53
N TRP A 22 -7.37 -0.10 -0.61
CA TRP A 22 -8.37 -0.97 -1.17
C TRP A 22 -7.96 -1.53 -2.54
N VAL A 23 -7.72 -2.84 -2.62
CA VAL A 23 -7.57 -3.54 -3.90
C VAL A 23 -8.98 -3.91 -4.37
N LEU A 24 -9.64 -2.99 -5.06
CA LEU A 24 -10.75 -3.30 -5.94
C LEU A 24 -10.21 -3.23 -7.37
N ALA A 25 -10.22 -4.36 -8.01
CA ALA A 25 -9.91 -4.69 -9.39
C ALA A 25 -9.48 -3.56 -10.35
N LEU A 26 -8.19 -3.51 -10.67
CA LEU A 26 -7.61 -2.76 -11.79
C LEU A 26 -7.78 -3.50 -13.11
N THR A 27 -9.01 -3.83 -13.50
CA THR A 27 -9.25 -4.62 -14.71
C THR A 27 -9.47 -3.78 -15.98
N ALA A 28 -9.49 -2.44 -15.88
CA ALA A 28 -9.63 -1.55 -17.04
C ALA A 28 -8.37 -1.41 -17.92
N LEU A 29 -7.32 -2.18 -17.65
CA LEU A 29 -5.98 -1.92 -18.12
C LEU A 29 -5.66 -2.28 -19.57
N TRP A 30 -6.54 -2.96 -20.29
CA TRP A 30 -6.16 -3.62 -21.55
C TRP A 30 -6.90 -3.13 -22.79
N ILE A 31 -7.67 -2.01 -22.74
CA ILE A 31 -8.49 -1.57 -23.89
C ILE A 31 -7.83 -0.46 -24.72
N ALA A 32 -6.57 -0.16 -24.52
CA ALA A 32 -5.92 0.91 -25.28
C ALA A 32 -4.72 0.43 -26.09
N ASP A 33 -4.90 -0.39 -27.11
CA ASP A 33 -4.14 -0.31 -28.36
C ASP A 33 -4.64 -1.28 -29.47
N ALA A 34 -5.77 -0.99 -30.06
CA ALA A 34 -6.15 -1.52 -31.37
C ALA A 34 -6.80 -0.38 -32.18
N GLY A 35 -5.95 0.46 -32.75
CA GLY A 35 -6.39 1.40 -33.78
C GLY A 35 -6.39 2.85 -33.34
N THR A 36 -5.54 3.63 -33.99
CA THR A 36 -5.61 5.08 -34.09
C THR A 36 -7.01 5.54 -34.47
N LEU A 37 -7.87 5.81 -33.49
CA LEU A 37 -9.10 6.56 -33.66
C LEU A 37 -8.81 8.00 -33.27
N THR A 38 -8.80 8.84 -34.31
CA THR A 38 -8.74 10.29 -34.22
C THR A 38 -9.66 10.84 -33.13
N ALA A 39 -9.03 11.57 -32.20
CA ALA A 39 -9.72 12.33 -31.15
C ALA A 39 -10.63 13.39 -31.79
N GLN A 40 -11.90 13.04 -32.06
CA GLN A 40 -12.94 13.99 -32.38
C GLN A 40 -14.28 13.52 -31.86
N GLN A 41 -14.84 14.33 -30.95
CA GLN A 41 -16.20 14.26 -30.40
C GLN A 41 -16.48 13.27 -29.23
N ALA A 42 -16.07 13.66 -28.01
CA ALA A 42 -16.73 13.21 -26.79
C ALA A 42 -17.40 14.42 -26.11
N THR A 43 -18.48 14.92 -26.69
CA THR A 43 -19.40 15.88 -26.05
C THR A 43 -20.82 15.33 -26.13
N THR A 44 -21.12 14.33 -25.32
CA THR A 44 -22.41 14.01 -24.70
C THR A 44 -22.19 12.79 -23.83
N ALA A 45 -22.35 12.91 -22.50
CA ALA A 45 -22.41 11.77 -21.61
C ALA A 45 -23.57 10.87 -22.09
N PRO A 46 -23.34 9.57 -22.38
CA PRO A 46 -24.43 8.67 -22.69
C PRO A 46 -25.29 8.51 -21.43
N THR A 47 -26.55 8.88 -21.53
CA THR A 47 -27.57 8.56 -20.54
C THR A 47 -27.56 7.04 -20.33
N SER A 48 -27.42 6.60 -19.07
CA SER A 48 -27.49 5.21 -18.63
C SER A 48 -28.72 4.54 -19.28
N ARG A 49 -28.45 3.61 -20.21
CA ARG A 49 -29.46 2.78 -20.84
C ARG A 49 -29.37 1.41 -20.23
N ALA A 50 -30.46 0.88 -19.67
CA ALA A 50 -30.50 -0.50 -19.21
C ALA A 50 -30.15 -1.46 -20.38
N ALA A 51 -29.23 -2.42 -20.12
CA ALA A 51 -28.83 -3.41 -21.10
C ALA A 51 -30.02 -4.21 -21.62
N THR A 52 -30.06 -4.45 -22.93
CA THR A 52 -31.12 -5.22 -23.56
C THR A 52 -31.04 -6.71 -23.18
N LYS A 53 -32.13 -7.43 -23.36
CA LYS A 53 -32.16 -8.88 -23.12
C LYS A 53 -31.15 -9.65 -24.00
N ALA A 54 -30.88 -9.16 -25.22
CA ALA A 54 -29.88 -9.75 -26.11
C ALA A 54 -28.45 -9.50 -25.58
N GLU A 55 -28.12 -8.28 -25.20
CA GLU A 55 -26.82 -7.93 -24.62
C GLU A 55 -26.50 -8.74 -23.34
N ASN A 56 -27.51 -8.95 -22.48
CA ASN A 56 -27.37 -9.81 -21.30
C ASN A 56 -27.15 -11.30 -21.66
N ALA A 57 -27.79 -11.80 -22.74
CA ALA A 57 -27.60 -13.18 -23.18
C ALA A 57 -26.21 -13.39 -23.78
N ASP A 58 -25.71 -12.44 -24.60
CA ASP A 58 -24.37 -12.47 -25.18
C ASP A 58 -23.30 -12.37 -24.11
N PHE A 59 -23.49 -11.50 -23.13
CA PHE A 59 -22.60 -11.39 -21.96
C PHE A 59 -22.54 -12.71 -21.17
N THR A 60 -23.69 -13.28 -20.86
CA THR A 60 -23.75 -14.53 -20.08
C THR A 60 -23.03 -15.67 -20.80
N ALA A 61 -23.27 -15.81 -22.12
CA ALA A 61 -22.63 -16.84 -22.92
C ALA A 61 -21.09 -16.67 -22.99
N ALA A 62 -20.62 -15.43 -23.21
CA ALA A 62 -19.19 -15.13 -23.20
C ALA A 62 -18.53 -15.40 -21.84
N ALA A 63 -19.20 -15.01 -20.74
CA ALA A 63 -18.66 -15.26 -19.39
C ALA A 63 -18.67 -16.76 -19.03
N ASP A 64 -19.63 -17.55 -19.52
CA ASP A 64 -19.63 -19.01 -19.33
C ASP A 64 -18.50 -19.69 -20.08
N GLU A 65 -18.24 -19.26 -21.32
CA GLU A 65 -17.11 -19.76 -22.12
C GLU A 65 -15.76 -19.46 -21.44
N VAL A 66 -15.54 -18.18 -21.04
CA VAL A 66 -14.32 -17.77 -20.36
C VAL A 66 -14.15 -18.52 -19.03
N LEU A 67 -15.22 -18.65 -18.23
CA LEU A 67 -15.18 -19.36 -16.95
C LEU A 67 -14.75 -20.82 -17.11
N GLN A 68 -15.25 -21.50 -18.16
CA GLN A 68 -14.80 -22.85 -18.47
C GLN A 68 -13.33 -22.90 -18.79
N GLN A 69 -12.84 -21.99 -19.65
CA GLN A 69 -11.42 -21.91 -20.03
C GLN A 69 -10.53 -21.61 -18.82
N MET A 70 -10.96 -20.69 -17.93
CA MET A 70 -10.22 -20.39 -16.70
C MET A 70 -10.19 -21.59 -15.74
N SER A 71 -11.29 -22.38 -15.67
CA SER A 71 -11.32 -23.62 -14.89
C SER A 71 -10.34 -24.67 -15.44
N GLU A 72 -10.17 -24.73 -16.75
CA GLU A 72 -9.21 -25.65 -17.40
C GLU A 72 -7.78 -25.20 -17.17
N ILE A 73 -7.49 -23.90 -17.33
CA ILE A 73 -6.17 -23.31 -17.11
C ILE A 73 -5.70 -23.51 -15.67
N THR A 74 -6.52 -23.09 -14.71
CA THR A 74 -6.14 -23.08 -13.28
C THR A 74 -6.30 -24.42 -12.59
N GLY A 75 -7.09 -25.36 -13.17
CA GLY A 75 -7.48 -26.62 -12.55
C GLY A 75 -8.55 -26.48 -11.46
N LEU A 76 -9.02 -25.25 -11.17
CA LEU A 76 -10.06 -24.98 -10.18
C LEU A 76 -11.44 -25.21 -10.80
N LYS A 77 -12.16 -26.23 -10.33
CA LYS A 77 -13.50 -26.54 -10.84
C LYS A 77 -14.55 -25.62 -10.27
N LEU A 78 -15.48 -25.17 -11.12
CA LEU A 78 -16.68 -24.46 -10.65
C LEU A 78 -17.50 -25.38 -9.74
N ARG A 79 -17.74 -24.99 -8.49
CA ARG A 79 -18.48 -25.77 -7.48
C ARG A 79 -19.95 -25.39 -7.40
N THR A 80 -20.24 -24.10 -7.60
CA THR A 80 -21.59 -23.55 -7.56
C THR A 80 -21.79 -22.57 -8.71
N PRO A 81 -23.00 -22.47 -9.28
CA PRO A 81 -23.32 -21.51 -10.33
C PRO A 81 -22.97 -20.08 -9.90
N LEU A 82 -22.44 -19.31 -10.85
CA LEU A 82 -22.07 -17.92 -10.66
C LEU A 82 -23.16 -17.01 -11.23
N LYS A 83 -23.63 -16.07 -10.42
CA LYS A 83 -24.48 -14.98 -10.88
C LYS A 83 -23.65 -13.98 -11.67
N LYS A 84 -24.21 -13.44 -12.77
CA LYS A 84 -23.53 -12.53 -13.68
C LYS A 84 -24.45 -11.37 -14.02
N THR A 85 -23.94 -10.14 -13.93
CA THR A 85 -24.79 -8.94 -14.09
C THR A 85 -23.99 -7.82 -14.78
N LEU A 86 -24.64 -7.13 -15.71
CA LEU A 86 -24.13 -5.87 -16.23
C LEU A 86 -24.44 -4.74 -15.24
N ARG A 87 -23.49 -3.82 -15.04
CA ARG A 87 -23.62 -2.67 -14.13
C ARG A 87 -23.26 -1.37 -14.82
N SER A 88 -24.05 -0.35 -14.56
CA SER A 88 -23.77 1.03 -14.96
C SER A 88 -22.66 1.66 -14.09
N ARG A 89 -22.10 2.80 -14.56
CA ARG A 89 -21.10 3.57 -13.79
C ARG A 89 -21.63 3.99 -12.42
N ASP A 90 -22.89 4.39 -12.35
CA ASP A 90 -23.49 4.84 -11.08
C ASP A 90 -23.66 3.67 -10.10
N GLU A 91 -24.04 2.48 -10.60
CA GLU A 91 -24.11 1.27 -9.78
C GLU A 91 -22.73 0.80 -9.29
N ILE A 92 -21.69 0.91 -10.14
CA ILE A 92 -20.30 0.60 -9.74
C ILE A 92 -19.83 1.61 -8.70
N ARG A 93 -20.08 2.91 -8.89
CA ARG A 93 -19.74 3.93 -7.89
C ARG A 93 -20.43 3.69 -6.55
N ALA A 94 -21.72 3.37 -6.57
CA ALA A 94 -22.47 3.05 -5.37
C ALA A 94 -21.91 1.82 -4.66
N TYR A 95 -21.54 0.79 -5.42
CA TYR A 95 -20.90 -0.41 -4.91
C TYR A 95 -19.53 -0.08 -4.26
N VAL A 96 -18.66 0.72 -4.91
CA VAL A 96 -17.38 1.16 -4.34
C VAL A 96 -17.57 1.84 -2.99
N ILE A 97 -18.50 2.79 -2.91
CA ILE A 97 -18.80 3.51 -1.66
C ILE A 97 -19.26 2.53 -0.58
N GLN A 98 -20.19 1.63 -0.91
CA GLN A 98 -20.69 0.63 0.02
C GLN A 98 -19.55 -0.28 0.52
N GLN A 99 -18.69 -0.79 -0.36
CA GLN A 99 -17.57 -1.64 0.05
C GLN A 99 -16.57 -0.89 0.93
N MET A 100 -16.26 0.38 0.61
CA MET A 100 -15.40 1.20 1.45
C MET A 100 -15.96 1.36 2.87
N ASP A 101 -17.25 1.55 3.03
CA ASP A 101 -17.89 1.69 4.34
C ASP A 101 -17.99 0.38 5.11
N GLU A 102 -18.18 -0.75 4.40
CA GLU A 102 -18.21 -2.08 5.00
C GLU A 102 -16.82 -2.57 5.44
N GLU A 103 -15.80 -2.28 4.64
CA GLU A 103 -14.43 -2.75 4.87
C GLU A 103 -13.74 -1.99 6.01
N LYS A 104 -13.88 -0.67 6.04
CA LYS A 104 -13.25 0.20 7.04
C LYS A 104 -14.20 1.27 7.56
N LYS A 105 -14.28 1.36 8.86
CA LYS A 105 -15.01 2.45 9.49
C LYS A 105 -14.35 3.81 9.20
N PRO A 106 -15.08 4.92 9.19
CA PRO A 106 -14.52 6.25 8.95
C PRO A 106 -13.30 6.59 9.83
N ALA A 107 -13.32 6.18 11.11
CA ALA A 107 -12.19 6.39 12.02
C ALA A 107 -10.92 5.63 11.60
N GLU A 108 -11.08 4.47 11.00
CA GLU A 108 -9.98 3.63 10.52
C GLU A 108 -9.40 4.20 9.23
N ARG A 109 -10.25 4.67 8.32
CA ARG A 109 -9.82 5.40 7.10
C ARG A 109 -9.07 6.67 7.45
N TYR A 110 -9.59 7.43 8.43
CA TYR A 110 -8.90 8.60 8.97
C TYR A 110 -7.51 8.25 9.51
N ALA A 111 -7.39 7.19 10.33
CA ALA A 111 -6.12 6.75 10.88
C ALA A 111 -5.12 6.37 9.77
N ALA A 112 -5.57 5.66 8.73
CA ALA A 112 -4.76 5.29 7.58
C ALA A 112 -4.24 6.53 6.81
N ALA A 113 -5.12 7.50 6.52
CA ALA A 113 -4.74 8.75 5.86
C ALA A 113 -3.72 9.55 6.70
N ARG A 114 -3.95 9.64 8.02
CA ARG A 114 -3.02 10.33 8.93
C ARG A 114 -1.67 9.61 9.04
N SER A 115 -1.65 8.30 8.97
CA SER A 115 -0.42 7.52 8.96
C SER A 115 0.37 7.73 7.68
N ALA A 116 -0.28 7.70 6.52
CA ALA A 116 0.35 8.00 5.23
C ALA A 116 0.90 9.44 5.18
N GLU A 117 0.17 10.41 5.76
CA GLU A 117 0.63 11.80 5.93
C GLU A 117 1.86 11.85 6.86
N ALA A 118 1.83 11.13 8.00
CA ALA A 118 2.94 11.10 8.96
C ALA A 118 4.23 10.55 8.35
N PHE A 119 4.15 9.56 7.47
CA PHE A 119 5.30 9.06 6.69
C PHE A 119 5.71 9.99 5.53
N GLY A 120 4.87 10.96 5.16
CA GLY A 120 5.10 11.85 4.01
C GLY A 120 4.79 11.21 2.66
N LEU A 121 3.98 10.14 2.64
CA LEU A 121 3.55 9.41 1.45
C LEU A 121 2.43 10.13 0.69
N ILE A 122 1.62 10.92 1.40
CA ILE A 122 0.60 11.81 0.84
C ILE A 122 0.76 13.22 1.40
N PRO A 123 0.30 14.25 0.68
CA PRO A 123 0.31 15.64 1.18
C PRO A 123 -0.53 15.81 2.45
N LYS A 124 -0.16 16.78 3.28
CA LYS A 124 -0.93 17.16 4.46
C LYS A 124 -2.37 17.58 4.09
N GLY A 125 -3.35 16.96 4.74
CA GLY A 125 -4.77 17.24 4.51
C GLY A 125 -5.31 16.71 3.18
N PHE A 126 -4.65 15.75 2.55
CA PHE A 126 -5.14 15.09 1.34
C PHE A 126 -6.42 14.30 1.65
N ASP A 127 -7.48 14.56 0.91
CA ASP A 127 -8.75 13.82 1.01
C ASP A 127 -8.62 12.45 0.32
N LEU A 128 -8.10 11.49 1.09
CA LEU A 128 -7.84 10.14 0.60
C LEU A 128 -9.15 9.42 0.24
N ASP A 129 -10.22 9.58 1.05
CA ASP A 129 -11.49 8.88 0.83
C ASP A 129 -12.14 9.28 -0.49
N SER A 130 -12.34 10.59 -0.72
CA SER A 130 -12.91 11.08 -1.99
C SER A 130 -12.04 10.72 -3.18
N PHE A 131 -10.72 10.83 -3.02
CA PHE A 131 -9.78 10.46 -4.07
C PHE A 131 -9.87 8.98 -4.44
N MET A 132 -9.94 8.08 -3.46
CA MET A 132 -10.05 6.64 -3.70
C MET A 132 -11.37 6.25 -4.37
N ILE A 133 -12.49 6.88 -3.99
CA ILE A 133 -13.79 6.66 -4.66
C ILE A 133 -13.69 7.00 -6.16
N ASP A 134 -13.11 8.15 -6.47
CA ASP A 134 -12.95 8.58 -7.88
C ASP A 134 -12.01 7.66 -8.64
N LEU A 135 -10.84 7.33 -8.04
CA LEU A 135 -9.84 6.46 -8.64
C LEU A 135 -10.42 5.07 -8.96
N LEU A 136 -11.04 4.42 -7.96
CA LEU A 136 -11.61 3.08 -8.13
C LEU A 136 -12.77 3.06 -9.12
N THR A 137 -13.64 4.09 -9.09
CA THR A 137 -14.75 4.20 -10.04
C THR A 137 -14.26 4.35 -11.48
N GLU A 138 -13.13 5.02 -11.72
CA GLU A 138 -12.51 5.13 -13.05
C GLU A 138 -11.88 3.83 -13.52
N GLN A 139 -11.35 3.02 -12.59
CA GLN A 139 -10.55 1.83 -12.93
C GLN A 139 -11.38 0.54 -13.08
N ILE A 140 -12.56 0.47 -12.48
CA ILE A 140 -13.37 -0.76 -12.50
C ILE A 140 -14.09 -0.92 -13.84
N ALA A 141 -13.70 -1.91 -14.63
CA ALA A 141 -14.40 -2.37 -15.83
C ALA A 141 -15.18 -3.67 -15.57
N GLY A 142 -14.79 -4.43 -14.59
CA GLY A 142 -15.45 -5.64 -14.09
C GLY A 142 -15.00 -5.92 -12.67
N LEU A 143 -15.71 -6.82 -12.00
CA LEU A 143 -15.38 -7.17 -10.62
C LEU A 143 -16.11 -8.44 -10.18
N TYR A 144 -15.46 -9.29 -9.41
CA TYR A 144 -16.08 -10.36 -8.66
C TYR A 144 -16.34 -9.95 -7.20
N ASP A 145 -17.60 -10.06 -6.77
CA ASP A 145 -18.00 -9.84 -5.37
C ASP A 145 -18.08 -11.17 -4.63
N PRO A 146 -17.13 -11.48 -3.71
CA PRO A 146 -17.14 -12.75 -2.97
C PRO A 146 -18.29 -12.85 -1.97
N LYS A 147 -18.83 -11.73 -1.47
CA LYS A 147 -19.98 -11.73 -0.55
C LYS A 147 -21.27 -12.07 -1.26
N ALA A 148 -21.52 -11.43 -2.40
CA ALA A 148 -22.68 -11.68 -3.24
C ALA A 148 -22.53 -12.94 -4.10
N ARG A 149 -21.28 -13.45 -4.28
CA ARG A 149 -20.91 -14.50 -5.25
C ARG A 149 -21.39 -14.15 -6.64
N GLU A 150 -21.14 -12.92 -7.04
CA GLU A 150 -21.64 -12.34 -8.27
C GLU A 150 -20.50 -11.69 -9.04
N PHE A 151 -20.49 -11.92 -10.35
CA PHE A 151 -19.58 -11.29 -11.28
C PHE A 151 -20.29 -10.11 -11.94
N TYR A 152 -19.71 -8.93 -11.84
CA TYR A 152 -20.19 -7.71 -12.48
C TYR A 152 -19.25 -7.30 -13.61
N ILE A 153 -19.83 -6.74 -14.68
CA ILE A 153 -19.07 -6.12 -15.75
C ILE A 153 -19.76 -4.81 -16.19
N ALA A 154 -18.96 -3.88 -16.68
CA ALA A 154 -19.41 -2.58 -17.14
C ALA A 154 -20.32 -2.68 -18.36
N ASP A 155 -21.50 -2.02 -18.34
CA ASP A 155 -22.49 -2.04 -19.42
C ASP A 155 -22.12 -1.10 -20.60
N TRP A 156 -21.12 -0.22 -20.41
CA TRP A 156 -20.67 0.75 -21.40
C TRP A 156 -19.47 0.30 -22.24
N ILE A 157 -18.93 -0.89 -21.99
CA ILE A 157 -17.80 -1.46 -22.73
C ILE A 157 -18.33 -2.67 -23.53
N PRO A 158 -17.99 -2.80 -24.84
CA PRO A 158 -18.41 -3.96 -25.61
C PRO A 158 -17.94 -5.28 -24.99
N VAL A 159 -18.79 -6.29 -24.95
CA VAL A 159 -18.51 -7.60 -24.32
C VAL A 159 -17.26 -8.27 -24.89
N ALA A 160 -17.02 -8.14 -26.22
CA ALA A 160 -15.85 -8.70 -26.88
C ALA A 160 -14.54 -8.12 -26.35
N ASP A 161 -14.53 -6.83 -25.98
CA ASP A 161 -13.35 -6.11 -25.48
C ASP A 161 -13.08 -6.42 -24.00
N GLN A 162 -14.05 -7.06 -23.31
CA GLN A 162 -13.98 -7.36 -21.88
C GLN A 162 -13.51 -8.79 -21.56
N ARG A 163 -13.21 -9.63 -22.56
CA ARG A 163 -12.82 -11.03 -22.31
C ARG A 163 -11.62 -11.19 -21.39
N MET A 164 -10.64 -10.29 -21.48
CA MET A 164 -9.48 -10.29 -20.59
C MET A 164 -9.87 -9.96 -19.15
N VAL A 165 -10.73 -8.95 -18.96
CA VAL A 165 -11.30 -8.61 -17.65
C VAL A 165 -12.09 -9.79 -17.09
N MET A 166 -12.92 -10.45 -17.93
CA MET A 166 -13.64 -11.68 -17.53
C MET A 166 -12.67 -12.77 -17.08
N ALA A 167 -11.57 -12.99 -17.80
CA ALA A 167 -10.59 -14.02 -17.44
C ALA A 167 -9.98 -13.75 -16.05
N HIS A 168 -9.66 -12.50 -15.74
CA HIS A 168 -9.15 -12.08 -14.43
C HIS A 168 -10.18 -12.29 -13.33
N GLU A 169 -11.37 -11.70 -13.47
CA GLU A 169 -12.41 -11.70 -12.43
C GLU A 169 -13.03 -13.09 -12.20
N LEU A 170 -13.20 -13.87 -13.26
CA LEU A 170 -13.71 -15.24 -13.16
C LEU A 170 -12.67 -16.19 -12.53
N THR A 171 -11.38 -15.84 -12.60
CA THR A 171 -10.35 -16.52 -11.80
C THR A 171 -10.57 -16.28 -10.32
N HIS A 172 -10.88 -15.05 -9.89
CA HIS A 172 -11.24 -14.76 -8.49
C HIS A 172 -12.50 -15.52 -8.07
N ALA A 173 -13.50 -15.64 -8.95
CA ALA A 173 -14.70 -16.42 -8.65
C ALA A 173 -14.40 -17.91 -8.41
N LEU A 174 -13.47 -18.49 -9.18
CA LEU A 174 -12.99 -19.86 -8.96
C LEU A 174 -12.18 -19.97 -7.67
N GLN A 175 -11.25 -19.04 -7.44
CA GLN A 175 -10.43 -18.99 -6.22
C GLN A 175 -11.31 -18.88 -4.96
N ASP A 176 -12.34 -18.03 -4.98
CA ASP A 176 -13.24 -17.84 -3.84
C ASP A 176 -13.98 -19.12 -3.47
N GLN A 177 -14.47 -19.85 -4.47
CA GLN A 177 -15.17 -21.12 -4.24
C GLN A 177 -14.24 -22.21 -3.64
N HIS A 178 -12.93 -22.07 -3.78
CA HIS A 178 -11.95 -23.03 -3.28
C HIS A 178 -11.27 -22.57 -1.99
N PHE A 179 -11.03 -21.27 -1.83
CA PHE A 179 -10.16 -20.73 -0.80
C PHE A 179 -10.81 -19.68 0.09
N GLN A 180 -12.06 -19.25 -0.19
CA GLN A 180 -12.76 -18.19 0.57
C GLN A 180 -11.90 -16.92 0.66
N ILE A 181 -11.59 -16.32 -0.49
CA ILE A 181 -10.53 -15.33 -0.67
C ILE A 181 -10.64 -14.14 0.28
N GLU A 182 -11.85 -13.62 0.55
CA GLU A 182 -12.05 -12.52 1.49
C GLU A 182 -11.59 -12.90 2.91
N ALA A 183 -12.04 -14.04 3.41
CA ALA A 183 -11.64 -14.54 4.74
C ALA A 183 -10.14 -14.87 4.78
N TRP A 184 -9.61 -15.40 3.67
CA TRP A 184 -8.20 -15.75 3.56
C TRP A 184 -7.29 -14.52 3.61
N VAL A 185 -7.62 -13.43 2.92
CA VAL A 185 -6.88 -12.16 3.00
C VAL A 185 -6.97 -11.58 4.40
N LYS A 186 -8.19 -11.46 4.95
CA LYS A 186 -8.45 -10.87 6.28
C LYS A 186 -7.81 -11.64 7.43
N ALA A 187 -7.51 -12.93 7.25
CA ALA A 187 -6.80 -13.72 8.26
C ALA A 187 -5.36 -13.26 8.53
N ALA A 188 -4.79 -12.36 7.71
CA ALA A 188 -3.50 -11.70 7.97
C ALA A 188 -3.60 -10.58 9.00
N ARG A 189 -4.80 -10.03 9.24
CA ARG A 189 -5.01 -8.87 10.13
C ARG A 189 -4.58 -9.16 11.57
N PRO A 190 -3.98 -8.18 12.26
CA PRO A 190 -3.82 -6.77 11.90
C PRO A 190 -2.45 -6.45 11.26
N ASN A 191 -1.86 -7.31 10.47
CA ASN A 191 -0.58 -7.11 9.82
C ASN A 191 -0.79 -6.71 8.35
N ASP A 192 -0.66 -5.42 8.05
CA ASP A 192 -0.87 -4.84 6.72
C ASP A 192 0.08 -5.40 5.67
N ASP A 193 1.33 -5.58 6.03
CA ASP A 193 2.33 -6.13 5.13
C ASP A 193 1.97 -7.57 4.70
N ALA A 194 1.51 -8.39 5.63
CA ALA A 194 1.07 -9.74 5.33
C ALA A 194 -0.27 -9.76 4.56
N GLU A 195 -1.18 -8.82 4.83
CA GLU A 195 -2.43 -8.66 4.08
C GLU A 195 -2.13 -8.31 2.63
N LEU A 196 -1.27 -7.30 2.38
CA LEU A 196 -0.83 -6.91 1.04
C LEU A 196 -0.09 -8.05 0.31
N ALA A 197 0.69 -8.85 1.03
CA ALA A 197 1.35 -10.02 0.44
C ALA A 197 0.33 -11.08 -0.03
N ARG A 198 -0.77 -11.30 0.72
CA ARG A 198 -1.85 -12.20 0.30
C ARG A 198 -2.64 -11.64 -0.87
N GLU A 199 -2.95 -10.35 -0.86
CA GLU A 199 -3.56 -9.67 -2.02
C GLU A 199 -2.69 -9.84 -3.27
N SER A 200 -1.37 -9.72 -3.12
CA SER A 200 -0.44 -9.94 -4.23
C SER A 200 -0.48 -11.39 -4.78
N VAL A 201 -0.74 -12.38 -3.94
CA VAL A 201 -0.97 -13.75 -4.43
C VAL A 201 -2.26 -13.84 -5.23
N LEU A 202 -3.35 -13.23 -4.77
CA LEU A 202 -4.63 -13.24 -5.47
C LEU A 202 -4.53 -12.57 -6.82
N GLU A 203 -4.12 -11.31 -6.83
CA GLU A 203 -4.04 -10.51 -8.05
C GLU A 203 -3.00 -11.06 -9.03
N GLY A 204 -1.84 -11.44 -8.53
CA GLY A 204 -0.78 -12.01 -9.37
C GLY A 204 -1.15 -13.34 -9.98
N SER A 205 -1.89 -14.20 -9.28
CA SER A 205 -2.35 -15.46 -9.84
C SER A 205 -3.48 -15.27 -10.85
N ALA A 206 -4.38 -14.30 -10.65
CA ALA A 206 -5.40 -13.94 -11.63
C ALA A 206 -4.77 -13.32 -12.90
N MET A 207 -3.73 -12.48 -12.75
CA MET A 207 -2.94 -11.97 -13.87
C MET A 207 -2.25 -13.09 -14.64
N ALA A 208 -1.62 -14.04 -13.95
CA ALA A 208 -0.99 -15.18 -14.60
C ALA A 208 -2.00 -16.02 -15.39
N ALA A 209 -3.18 -16.27 -14.82
CA ALA A 209 -4.26 -16.99 -15.48
C ALA A 209 -4.81 -16.24 -16.71
N MET A 210 -4.97 -14.92 -16.60
CA MET A 210 -5.37 -14.05 -17.70
C MET A 210 -4.33 -14.07 -18.85
N ILE A 211 -3.04 -14.11 -18.53
CA ILE A 211 -1.98 -14.24 -19.54
C ILE A 211 -2.04 -15.62 -20.22
N ASP A 212 -2.22 -16.70 -19.47
CA ASP A 212 -2.41 -18.04 -20.03
C ASP A 212 -3.65 -18.10 -20.94
N TYR A 213 -4.74 -17.43 -20.57
CA TYR A 213 -5.92 -17.26 -21.40
C TYR A 213 -5.60 -16.57 -22.74
N LEU A 214 -4.82 -15.46 -22.70
CA LEU A 214 -4.40 -14.75 -23.90
C LEU A 214 -3.54 -15.64 -24.83
N LEU A 215 -2.75 -16.55 -24.25
CA LEU A 215 -1.84 -17.42 -24.96
C LEU A 215 -2.50 -18.75 -25.45
N LEU A 216 -3.81 -18.93 -25.20
CA LEU A 216 -4.53 -20.14 -25.67
C LEU A 216 -4.33 -20.37 -27.15
N GLY A 217 -4.05 -21.62 -27.52
CA GLY A 217 -3.80 -22.04 -28.91
C GLY A 217 -2.42 -21.71 -29.46
N THR A 218 -1.58 -20.97 -28.72
CA THR A 218 -0.19 -20.65 -29.16
C THR A 218 0.82 -21.73 -28.76
N GLY A 219 0.46 -22.63 -27.86
CA GLY A 219 1.38 -23.62 -27.26
C GLY A 219 2.34 -23.01 -26.23
N ARG A 220 2.13 -21.78 -25.81
CA ARG A 220 2.93 -21.04 -24.80
C ARG A 220 2.07 -20.77 -23.56
N SER A 221 2.76 -20.47 -22.46
CA SER A 221 2.15 -20.07 -21.19
C SER A 221 2.91 -18.90 -20.54
N VAL A 222 2.40 -18.37 -19.46
CA VAL A 222 3.08 -17.35 -18.64
C VAL A 222 4.47 -17.80 -18.18
N GLN A 223 4.70 -19.11 -18.06
CA GLN A 223 5.97 -19.72 -17.65
C GLN A 223 7.06 -19.58 -18.72
N ASP A 224 6.67 -19.40 -19.99
CA ASP A 224 7.57 -19.26 -21.14
C ASP A 224 7.95 -17.80 -21.41
N LEU A 225 7.30 -16.87 -20.70
CA LEU A 225 7.62 -15.46 -20.86
C LEU A 225 8.95 -15.14 -20.16
N PRO A 226 9.81 -14.28 -20.76
CA PRO A 226 10.96 -13.73 -20.07
C PRO A 226 10.49 -12.95 -18.84
N ASP A 227 11.42 -12.62 -17.94
CA ASP A 227 11.11 -11.75 -16.80
C ASP A 227 10.34 -10.54 -17.31
N ILE A 228 9.05 -10.47 -16.93
CA ILE A 228 8.14 -9.45 -17.44
C ILE A 228 8.53 -8.14 -16.79
N ASP A 229 9.00 -7.18 -17.58
CA ASP A 229 9.09 -5.80 -17.11
C ASP A 229 7.66 -5.27 -16.91
N PRO A 230 7.25 -5.02 -15.66
CA PRO A 230 5.91 -4.53 -15.39
C PRO A 230 5.56 -3.25 -16.17
N THR A 231 6.57 -2.42 -16.47
CA THR A 231 6.36 -1.15 -17.18
C THR A 231 5.86 -1.33 -18.61
N ILE A 232 6.17 -2.47 -19.24
CA ILE A 232 5.66 -2.81 -20.59
C ILE A 232 4.17 -3.13 -20.53
N LEU A 233 3.72 -3.79 -19.46
CA LEU A 233 2.32 -4.15 -19.25
C LEU A 233 1.49 -2.96 -18.73
N VAL A 234 2.14 -2.01 -18.07
CA VAL A 234 1.50 -0.81 -17.51
C VAL A 234 1.15 0.22 -18.59
N GLY A 235 1.83 0.20 -19.74
CA GLY A 235 1.58 1.03 -20.93
C GLY A 235 0.85 2.36 -20.66
N ASP A 236 -0.44 2.35 -20.84
CA ASP A 236 -1.33 3.52 -20.69
C ASP A 236 -2.05 3.61 -19.32
N LEU A 237 -1.67 2.78 -18.33
CA LEU A 237 -2.24 2.83 -16.96
C LEU A 237 -2.23 4.22 -16.33
N GLY A 238 -1.21 5.00 -16.66
CA GLY A 238 -1.09 6.38 -16.20
C GLY A 238 -2.02 7.36 -16.89
N SER A 239 -2.90 6.92 -17.81
CA SER A 239 -3.67 7.81 -18.67
C SER A 239 -4.97 8.36 -18.05
N THR A 240 -5.55 7.67 -17.05
CA THR A 240 -6.79 8.14 -16.44
C THR A 240 -6.59 9.43 -15.62
N PRO A 241 -7.60 10.33 -15.60
CA PRO A 241 -7.49 11.60 -14.89
C PRO A 241 -7.19 11.45 -13.39
N ALA A 242 -7.80 10.50 -12.69
CA ALA A 242 -7.53 10.26 -11.27
C ALA A 242 -6.10 9.76 -11.06
N LEU A 243 -5.66 8.77 -11.84
CA LEU A 243 -4.33 8.21 -11.69
C LEU A 243 -3.21 9.22 -12.01
N LYS A 244 -3.43 10.14 -12.97
CA LYS A 244 -2.49 11.25 -13.24
C LYS A 244 -2.28 12.15 -12.03
N ARG A 245 -3.34 12.39 -11.23
CA ARG A 245 -3.30 13.21 -10.01
C ARG A 245 -2.86 12.46 -8.76
N ALA A 246 -2.76 11.12 -8.82
CA ALA A 246 -2.43 10.31 -7.67
C ALA A 246 -1.02 10.63 -7.14
N PRO A 247 -0.84 10.75 -5.82
CA PRO A 247 0.46 10.69 -5.19
C PRO A 247 1.24 9.45 -5.64
N PRO A 248 2.58 9.52 -5.84
CA PRO A 248 3.36 8.38 -6.34
C PRO A 248 3.13 7.09 -5.55
N PHE A 249 3.11 7.18 -4.22
CA PHE A 249 2.84 6.04 -3.35
C PHE A 249 1.51 5.34 -3.67
N LEU A 250 0.43 6.09 -3.94
CA LEU A 250 -0.88 5.50 -4.23
C LEU A 250 -0.87 4.75 -5.57
N LYS A 251 -0.11 5.25 -6.56
CA LYS A 251 0.08 4.54 -7.84
C LYS A 251 0.80 3.22 -7.63
N ASP A 252 1.92 3.26 -6.93
CA ASP A 252 2.74 2.08 -6.72
C ASP A 252 2.02 1.02 -5.86
N ALA A 253 1.31 1.46 -4.81
CA ALA A 253 0.54 0.56 -3.95
C ALA A 253 -0.64 -0.08 -4.68
N LEU A 254 -1.26 0.64 -5.62
CA LEU A 254 -2.35 0.11 -6.45
C LEU A 254 -1.83 -0.94 -7.45
N ILE A 255 -0.64 -0.76 -7.99
CA ILE A 255 -0.04 -1.60 -9.04
C ILE A 255 0.69 -2.82 -8.46
N PHE A 256 1.28 -2.68 -7.28
CA PHE A 256 2.15 -3.69 -6.69
C PHE A 256 1.51 -5.09 -6.55
N PRO A 257 0.26 -5.27 -6.09
CA PRO A 257 -0.36 -6.59 -6.00
C PRO A 257 -0.40 -7.32 -7.34
N TYR A 258 -0.63 -6.62 -8.43
CA TYR A 258 -0.71 -7.19 -9.77
C TYR A 258 0.65 -7.62 -10.28
N PHE A 259 1.62 -6.73 -10.32
CA PHE A 259 2.92 -7.01 -10.96
C PHE A 259 3.90 -7.70 -10.05
N GLY A 260 3.98 -7.30 -8.78
CA GLY A 260 4.74 -8.02 -7.77
C GLY A 260 4.19 -9.44 -7.59
N GLY A 261 2.86 -9.54 -7.53
CA GLY A 261 2.15 -10.81 -7.46
C GLY A 261 2.30 -11.69 -8.71
N LEU A 262 2.29 -11.10 -9.92
CA LEU A 262 2.54 -11.83 -11.18
C LEU A 262 3.95 -12.42 -11.19
N THR A 263 4.97 -11.64 -10.83
CA THR A 263 6.36 -12.11 -10.75
C THR A 263 6.50 -13.25 -9.74
N PHE A 264 5.87 -13.12 -8.57
CA PHE A 264 5.81 -14.17 -7.57
C PHE A 264 5.11 -15.42 -8.11
N SER A 265 3.91 -15.27 -8.69
CA SER A 265 3.09 -16.36 -9.23
C SER A 265 3.80 -17.10 -10.36
N ALA A 266 4.42 -16.39 -11.31
CA ALA A 266 5.21 -16.98 -12.39
C ALA A 266 6.40 -17.78 -11.84
N THR A 267 7.06 -17.29 -10.79
CA THR A 267 8.16 -18.01 -10.13
C THR A 267 7.69 -19.33 -9.50
N ILE A 268 6.49 -19.34 -8.89
CA ILE A 268 5.92 -20.58 -8.31
C ILE A 268 5.41 -21.52 -9.40
N LEU A 269 4.77 -21.00 -10.45
CA LEU A 269 4.24 -21.77 -11.55
C LEU A 269 5.33 -22.53 -12.31
N LYS A 270 6.50 -21.92 -12.49
CA LYS A 270 7.60 -22.48 -13.30
C LYS A 270 8.03 -23.89 -12.87
N PRO A 271 8.28 -24.21 -11.59
CA PRO A 271 8.61 -25.57 -11.15
C PRO A 271 7.39 -26.44 -10.80
N ALA A 272 6.23 -25.87 -10.43
CA ALA A 272 5.16 -26.62 -9.76
C ALA A 272 3.78 -26.52 -10.44
N GLY A 273 3.66 -25.71 -11.49
CA GLY A 273 2.40 -25.50 -12.21
C GLY A 273 1.28 -24.92 -11.32
N TRP A 274 0.07 -24.94 -11.81
CA TRP A 274 -1.11 -24.39 -11.12
C TRP A 274 -1.42 -25.05 -9.77
N SER A 275 -1.09 -26.34 -9.64
CA SER A 275 -1.23 -27.04 -8.36
C SER A 275 -0.29 -26.48 -7.28
N GLY A 276 0.93 -26.12 -7.67
CA GLY A 276 1.88 -25.46 -6.77
C GLY A 276 1.42 -24.07 -6.35
N LEU A 277 0.88 -23.29 -7.29
CA LEU A 277 0.31 -21.99 -6.97
C LEU A 277 -0.92 -22.10 -6.07
N SER A 278 -1.80 -23.09 -6.29
CA SER A 278 -2.92 -23.38 -5.39
C SER A 278 -2.48 -23.75 -3.98
N ALA A 279 -1.31 -24.40 -3.82
CA ALA A 279 -0.77 -24.73 -2.50
C ALA A 279 -0.33 -23.50 -1.68
N VAL A 280 -0.07 -22.35 -2.32
CA VAL A 280 0.25 -21.08 -1.65
C VAL A 280 -0.90 -20.62 -0.75
N PHE A 281 -2.15 -20.93 -1.12
CA PHE A 281 -3.31 -20.59 -0.28
C PHE A 281 -3.33 -21.34 1.06
N ALA A 282 -2.74 -22.53 1.12
CA ALA A 282 -2.58 -23.27 2.38
C ALA A 282 -1.39 -22.77 3.22
N LYS A 283 -0.38 -22.19 2.58
CA LYS A 283 0.81 -21.63 3.23
C LYS A 283 1.11 -20.23 2.68
N PRO A 284 0.34 -19.21 3.09
CA PRO A 284 0.47 -17.88 2.52
C PRO A 284 1.81 -17.21 2.85
N PRO A 285 2.28 -16.26 2.01
CA PRO A 285 3.43 -15.43 2.34
C PRO A 285 3.14 -14.59 3.58
N LEU A 286 4.18 -14.30 4.35
CA LEU A 286 4.12 -13.61 5.64
C LEU A 286 4.46 -12.11 5.52
N SER A 287 4.96 -11.67 4.37
CA SER A 287 5.39 -10.30 4.13
C SER A 287 5.50 -9.99 2.64
N THR A 288 5.44 -8.71 2.28
CA THR A 288 5.76 -8.23 0.92
C THR A 288 7.19 -8.54 0.51
N GLN A 289 8.11 -8.73 1.47
CA GLN A 289 9.47 -9.20 1.17
C GLN A 289 9.47 -10.54 0.44
N GLN A 290 8.58 -11.46 0.83
CA GLN A 290 8.48 -12.76 0.16
C GLN A 290 7.86 -12.67 -1.23
N ILE A 291 7.05 -11.64 -1.50
CA ILE A 291 6.53 -11.33 -2.84
C ILE A 291 7.64 -10.75 -3.71
N LEU A 292 8.39 -9.77 -3.19
CA LEU A 292 9.50 -9.13 -3.90
C LEU A 292 10.68 -10.09 -4.14
N HIS A 293 10.86 -11.06 -3.25
CA HIS A 293 11.95 -12.04 -3.27
C HIS A 293 11.39 -13.47 -3.10
N PRO A 294 10.80 -14.09 -4.14
CA PRO A 294 10.14 -15.40 -4.03
C PRO A 294 11.03 -16.52 -3.47
N ALA A 295 12.35 -16.42 -3.62
CA ALA A 295 13.31 -17.36 -3.02
C ALA A 295 13.23 -17.36 -1.48
N LEU A 296 12.88 -16.24 -0.84
CA LEU A 296 12.70 -16.16 0.62
C LEU A 296 11.42 -16.88 1.06
N TYR A 297 10.36 -16.84 0.24
CA TYR A 297 9.17 -17.66 0.46
C TYR A 297 9.52 -19.14 0.36
N GLY A 298 10.23 -19.54 -0.70
CA GLY A 298 10.68 -20.93 -0.91
C GLY A 298 11.56 -21.46 0.23
N SER A 299 12.42 -20.61 0.82
CA SER A 299 13.26 -20.98 1.97
C SER A 299 12.50 -21.00 3.30
N GLY A 300 11.28 -20.47 3.35
CA GLY A 300 10.47 -20.34 4.57
C GLY A 300 11.00 -19.28 5.54
N LYS A 301 11.71 -18.26 5.06
CA LYS A 301 12.19 -17.16 5.93
C LYS A 301 10.99 -16.46 6.60
N VAL A 302 11.05 -16.33 7.93
CA VAL A 302 10.05 -15.62 8.74
C VAL A 302 10.62 -14.25 9.12
N PRO A 303 9.87 -13.15 8.93
CA PRO A 303 10.28 -11.83 9.38
C PRO A 303 10.49 -11.78 10.91
N ALA A 304 11.45 -10.98 11.35
CA ALA A 304 11.71 -10.78 12.77
C ALA A 304 10.52 -10.10 13.46
N GLN A 305 10.16 -10.58 14.62
CA GLN A 305 9.14 -9.97 15.45
C GLN A 305 9.67 -8.70 16.12
N VAL A 306 9.17 -7.54 15.68
CA VAL A 306 9.54 -6.23 16.22
C VAL A 306 8.38 -5.70 17.08
N THR A 307 8.69 -5.25 18.29
CA THR A 307 7.71 -4.66 19.21
C THR A 307 8.10 -3.23 19.58
N LEU A 308 7.08 -2.41 19.86
CA LEU A 308 7.24 -1.08 20.44
C LEU A 308 6.56 -1.04 21.81
N PRO A 309 7.20 -0.46 22.83
CA PRO A 309 6.54 -0.18 24.11
C PRO A 309 5.37 0.78 23.91
N SER A 310 4.33 0.68 24.76
CA SER A 310 3.25 1.68 24.76
C SER A 310 3.79 3.06 25.09
N MET A 311 3.45 4.04 24.25
CA MET A 311 3.85 5.44 24.41
C MET A 311 2.85 6.27 25.20
N GLU A 312 1.68 5.73 25.57
CA GLU A 312 0.58 6.43 26.22
C GLU A 312 0.99 7.12 27.53
N LYS A 313 1.80 6.42 28.35
CA LYS A 313 2.31 7.00 29.60
C LYS A 313 3.35 8.11 29.39
N LEU A 314 4.09 8.06 28.28
CA LEU A 314 5.12 9.04 27.95
C LEU A 314 4.52 10.27 27.27
N LEU A 315 3.51 10.10 26.45
CA LEU A 315 2.82 11.18 25.72
C LEU A 315 1.75 11.87 26.57
N GLY A 316 1.07 11.12 27.46
CA GLY A 316 0.00 11.63 28.31
C GLY A 316 -1.40 11.51 27.72
N ALA A 317 -2.42 11.88 28.49
CA ALA A 317 -3.84 11.63 28.21
C ALA A 317 -4.40 12.43 27.00
N ASP A 318 -3.70 13.46 26.55
CA ASP A 318 -4.13 14.29 25.41
C ASP A 318 -3.85 13.65 24.05
N TRP A 319 -3.15 12.53 24.04
CA TRP A 319 -2.78 11.81 22.82
C TRP A 319 -3.63 10.56 22.65
N THR A 320 -4.07 10.33 21.41
CA THR A 320 -4.82 9.13 21.00
C THR A 320 -3.98 8.34 20.01
N LYS A 321 -3.83 7.04 20.26
CA LYS A 321 -3.21 6.15 19.30
C LYS A 321 -4.15 5.96 18.10
N LEU A 322 -3.72 6.36 16.93
CA LEU A 322 -4.44 6.18 15.67
C LEU A 322 -4.13 4.82 15.05
N GLU A 323 -2.84 4.47 14.98
CA GLU A 323 -2.38 3.28 14.28
C GLU A 323 -1.26 2.56 15.05
N ASP A 324 -1.14 1.27 14.83
CA ASP A 324 -0.11 0.40 15.41
C ASP A 324 0.05 -0.82 14.48
N ASN A 325 1.00 -0.75 13.52
CA ASN A 325 1.06 -1.68 12.41
C ASN A 325 2.49 -1.92 11.89
N LEU A 326 2.60 -2.61 10.75
CA LEU A 326 3.84 -2.91 10.04
C LEU A 326 3.81 -2.29 8.64
N MET A 327 4.96 -1.80 8.18
CA MET A 327 5.13 -1.27 6.81
C MET A 327 5.57 -2.35 5.82
N GLY A 328 6.37 -3.30 6.28
CA GLY A 328 7.01 -4.28 5.42
C GLY A 328 8.07 -3.71 4.48
N GLU A 329 8.71 -4.56 3.70
CA GLU A 329 9.71 -4.12 2.73
C GLU A 329 9.13 -3.17 1.68
N PHE A 330 7.93 -3.49 1.15
CA PHE A 330 7.28 -2.63 0.16
C PHE A 330 7.01 -1.22 0.72
N GLY A 331 6.37 -1.12 1.88
CA GLY A 331 6.06 0.18 2.48
C GLY A 331 7.31 1.00 2.81
N TRP A 332 8.37 0.38 3.33
CA TRP A 332 9.64 1.07 3.54
C TRP A 332 10.30 1.48 2.23
N LYS A 333 10.21 0.68 1.17
CA LYS A 333 10.68 1.07 -0.16
C LYS A 333 9.97 2.36 -0.61
N GLU A 334 8.67 2.46 -0.44
CA GLU A 334 7.91 3.64 -0.85
C GLU A 334 8.27 4.89 -0.02
N VAL A 335 8.43 4.75 1.31
CA VAL A 335 8.91 5.86 2.16
C VAL A 335 10.30 6.35 1.71
N LEU A 336 11.21 5.43 1.44
CA LEU A 336 12.55 5.77 0.98
C LEU A 336 12.55 6.38 -0.43
N LYS A 337 11.73 5.83 -1.35
CA LYS A 337 11.59 6.31 -2.73
C LYS A 337 11.13 7.76 -2.78
N GLN A 338 10.17 8.14 -1.93
CA GLN A 338 9.63 9.49 -1.86
C GLN A 338 10.72 10.56 -1.66
N PHE A 339 11.78 10.24 -0.93
CA PHE A 339 12.82 11.21 -0.57
C PHE A 339 14.19 10.92 -1.19
N LEU A 340 14.49 9.67 -1.57
CA LEU A 340 15.83 9.26 -2.03
C LEU A 340 15.87 8.78 -3.48
N GLY A 341 14.70 8.53 -4.10
CA GLY A 341 14.59 7.95 -5.44
C GLY A 341 14.62 6.42 -5.43
N GLU A 342 14.18 5.83 -6.56
CA GLU A 342 13.88 4.39 -6.70
C GLU A 342 15.08 3.47 -6.39
N ASP A 343 16.25 3.71 -7.00
CA ASP A 343 17.41 2.79 -6.90
C ASP A 343 17.93 2.69 -5.46
N ARG A 344 18.03 3.83 -4.78
CA ARG A 344 18.46 3.88 -3.37
C ARG A 344 17.43 3.21 -2.47
N ALA A 345 16.15 3.48 -2.71
CA ALA A 345 15.04 2.90 -1.95
C ALA A 345 15.02 1.37 -2.06
N LYS A 346 15.09 0.84 -3.28
CA LYS A 346 15.13 -0.61 -3.54
C LYS A 346 16.29 -1.28 -2.80
N THR A 347 17.49 -0.70 -2.89
CA THR A 347 18.68 -1.26 -2.23
C THR A 347 18.57 -1.26 -0.70
N LEU A 348 18.05 -0.18 -0.11
CA LEU A 348 17.94 -0.05 1.34
C LEU A 348 16.81 -0.89 1.92
N ALA A 349 15.65 -0.91 1.27
CA ALA A 349 14.49 -1.67 1.72
C ALA A 349 14.73 -3.17 1.67
N ALA A 350 15.51 -3.69 0.72
CA ALA A 350 15.85 -5.11 0.63
C ALA A 350 16.58 -5.65 1.88
N ALA A 351 17.16 -4.77 2.69
CA ALA A 351 17.75 -5.15 3.99
C ALA A 351 16.74 -5.26 5.14
N TRP A 352 15.45 -4.99 4.88
CA TRP A 352 14.39 -5.16 5.88
C TRP A 352 14.33 -6.59 6.41
N ASP A 353 14.18 -6.72 7.72
CA ASP A 353 14.02 -8.02 8.39
C ASP A 353 12.79 -8.04 9.30
N GLY A 354 12.24 -6.87 9.61
CA GLY A 354 11.02 -6.70 10.39
C GLY A 354 10.86 -5.25 10.85
N ASP A 355 9.63 -4.85 11.13
CA ASP A 355 9.33 -3.51 11.64
C ASP A 355 8.08 -3.46 12.50
N ARG A 356 7.89 -2.32 13.15
CA ARG A 356 6.67 -1.90 13.80
C ARG A 356 6.59 -0.40 13.82
N TYR A 357 5.43 0.18 13.54
CA TYR A 357 5.20 1.61 13.73
C TYR A 357 3.94 1.89 14.52
N VAL A 358 3.90 3.06 15.17
CA VAL A 358 2.72 3.59 15.83
C VAL A 358 2.57 5.08 15.49
N VAL A 359 1.34 5.50 15.30
CA VAL A 359 0.99 6.91 15.10
C VAL A 359 0.06 7.34 16.21
N TYR A 360 0.39 8.47 16.84
CA TYR A 360 -0.46 9.14 17.82
C TYR A 360 -0.85 10.52 17.31
N GLU A 361 -2.06 10.96 17.65
CA GLU A 361 -2.55 12.30 17.35
C GLU A 361 -2.96 13.01 18.63
N GLN A 362 -2.58 14.27 18.77
CA GLN A 362 -3.03 15.12 19.88
C GLN A 362 -4.48 15.57 19.65
N LYS A 363 -5.34 15.38 20.64
CA LYS A 363 -6.79 15.57 20.50
C LYS A 363 -7.21 16.96 20.02
N GLN A 364 -6.55 18.00 20.54
CA GLN A 364 -6.91 19.40 20.24
C GLN A 364 -6.21 19.95 19.01
N THR A 365 -4.89 19.83 18.95
CA THR A 365 -4.07 20.48 17.92
C THR A 365 -3.91 19.66 16.65
N LYS A 366 -4.31 18.36 16.68
CA LYS A 366 -4.12 17.42 15.57
C LYS A 366 -2.66 17.19 15.18
N ARG A 367 -1.70 17.58 16.04
CA ARG A 367 -0.27 17.25 15.85
C ARG A 367 -0.09 15.74 15.93
N MET A 368 0.85 15.22 15.17
CA MET A 368 1.16 13.79 15.15
C MET A 368 2.49 13.49 15.81
N VAL A 369 2.57 12.31 16.39
CA VAL A 369 3.80 11.63 16.75
C VAL A 369 3.85 10.33 15.97
N LEU A 370 4.93 10.14 15.20
CA LEU A 370 5.25 8.90 14.51
C LEU A 370 6.45 8.24 15.20
N VAL A 371 6.30 6.98 15.55
CA VAL A 371 7.40 6.12 16.02
C VAL A 371 7.49 4.90 15.13
N ALA A 372 8.62 4.68 14.50
CA ALA A 372 8.87 3.49 13.69
C ALA A 372 10.16 2.81 14.18
N ARG A 373 10.06 1.53 14.51
CA ARG A 373 11.21 0.66 14.79
C ARG A 373 11.38 -0.31 13.65
N LEU A 374 12.57 -0.32 13.08
CA LEU A 374 12.95 -1.14 11.94
C LEU A 374 14.14 -2.02 12.32
N ARG A 375 14.03 -3.32 12.08
CA ARG A 375 15.15 -4.25 12.13
C ARG A 375 15.66 -4.50 10.72
N LEU A 376 16.98 -4.37 10.56
CA LEU A 376 17.70 -4.64 9.32
C LEU A 376 18.41 -6.00 9.44
N ALA A 377 18.80 -6.55 8.30
CA ALA A 377 19.45 -7.86 8.21
C ALA A 377 20.81 -7.93 8.94
N SER A 378 21.47 -6.79 9.17
CA SER A 378 22.73 -6.70 9.91
C SER A 378 22.99 -5.28 10.45
N GLU A 379 23.98 -5.14 11.35
CA GLU A 379 24.46 -3.81 11.83
C GLU A 379 25.01 -2.95 10.69
N ASP A 380 25.72 -3.51 9.73
CA ASP A 380 26.22 -2.78 8.56
C ASP A 380 25.08 -2.21 7.72
N GLN A 381 24.00 -2.98 7.55
CA GLN A 381 22.79 -2.51 6.86
C GLN A 381 22.07 -1.42 7.68
N ALA A 382 22.03 -1.55 9.00
CA ALA A 382 21.48 -0.53 9.87
C ALA A 382 22.30 0.78 9.80
N ALA A 383 23.63 0.70 9.75
CA ALA A 383 24.49 1.87 9.56
C ALA A 383 24.28 2.54 8.20
N ARG A 384 24.11 1.78 7.13
CA ARG A 384 23.78 2.30 5.78
C ARG A 384 22.39 2.94 5.77
N PHE A 385 21.40 2.28 6.34
CA PHE A 385 20.04 2.82 6.49
C PHE A 385 20.07 4.13 7.28
N PHE A 386 20.76 4.17 8.42
CA PHE A 386 20.91 5.37 9.25
C PHE A 386 21.43 6.56 8.44
N GLY A 387 22.51 6.38 7.67
CA GLY A 387 23.11 7.44 6.86
C GLY A 387 22.14 7.99 5.79
N GLN A 388 21.44 7.11 5.12
CA GLN A 388 20.53 7.47 4.02
C GLN A 388 19.18 7.99 4.55
N TYR A 389 18.63 7.34 5.57
CA TYR A 389 17.34 7.76 6.12
C TYR A 389 17.42 9.08 6.89
N SER A 390 18.58 9.42 7.47
CA SER A 390 18.79 10.76 8.01
C SER A 390 18.69 11.85 6.93
N GLU A 391 19.18 11.60 5.70
CA GLU A 391 18.97 12.49 4.54
C GLU A 391 17.48 12.56 4.14
N ALA A 392 16.78 11.41 4.15
CA ALA A 392 15.35 11.38 3.87
C ALA A 392 14.56 12.23 4.87
N LEU A 393 14.86 12.13 6.16
CA LEU A 393 14.24 12.95 7.20
C LEU A 393 14.53 14.46 7.01
N GLU A 394 15.73 14.82 6.58
CA GLU A 394 16.03 16.21 6.23
C GLU A 394 15.22 16.72 5.04
N LYS A 395 14.98 15.89 4.03
CA LYS A 395 14.13 16.25 2.87
C LYS A 395 12.64 16.31 3.23
N LYS A 396 12.18 15.41 4.11
CA LYS A 396 10.81 15.37 4.60
C LYS A 396 10.44 16.61 5.40
N HIS A 397 11.36 17.10 6.23
CA HIS A 397 11.14 18.26 7.10
C HIS A 397 11.88 19.50 6.58
N GLY A 398 11.16 20.43 5.96
CA GLY A 398 11.75 21.64 5.35
C GLY A 398 12.39 22.57 6.36
N THR A 399 11.63 22.99 7.41
CA THR A 399 12.13 23.90 8.46
C THR A 399 12.72 23.10 9.61
N ARG A 400 14.00 23.30 9.87
CA ARG A 400 14.77 22.58 10.89
C ARG A 400 15.67 23.54 11.67
N THR A 401 15.84 23.25 12.95
CA THR A 401 16.81 23.92 13.85
C THR A 401 17.50 22.87 14.71
N ASN A 402 18.60 23.25 15.39
CA ASN A 402 19.31 22.39 16.33
C ASN A 402 19.74 21.04 15.76
N LEU A 403 20.22 21.03 14.49
CA LEU A 403 20.62 19.79 13.83
C LEU A 403 21.87 19.22 14.51
N PHE A 404 21.78 17.96 14.94
CA PHE A 404 22.87 17.25 15.61
C PHE A 404 23.05 15.86 15.02
N ARG A 405 24.29 15.46 14.73
CA ARG A 405 24.63 14.17 14.12
C ARG A 405 25.82 13.50 14.80
N ARG A 406 25.68 12.20 15.05
CA ARG A 406 26.71 11.25 15.48
C ARG A 406 26.59 9.96 14.64
N PRO A 407 27.52 9.03 14.67
CA PRO A 407 27.50 7.82 13.82
C PRO A 407 26.22 6.98 13.85
N ASN A 408 25.50 6.96 14.98
CA ASN A 408 24.27 6.17 15.16
C ASN A 408 23.13 6.97 15.83
N PHE A 409 23.27 8.29 15.86
CA PHE A 409 22.26 9.21 16.41
C PHE A 409 22.18 10.49 15.59
N PHE A 410 20.96 10.84 15.18
CA PHE A 410 20.66 12.02 14.42
C PHE A 410 19.41 12.70 15.00
N SER A 411 19.43 14.02 15.13
CA SER A 411 18.26 14.76 15.61
C SER A 411 18.25 16.20 15.11
N PHE A 412 17.06 16.75 15.06
CA PHE A 412 16.79 18.18 14.85
C PHE A 412 15.40 18.53 15.40
N ASP A 413 15.11 19.82 15.52
CA ASP A 413 13.82 20.33 15.94
C ASP A 413 13.02 20.86 14.74
N THR A 414 11.70 20.67 14.78
CA THR A 414 10.72 21.22 13.85
C THR A 414 9.64 21.99 14.62
N PRO A 415 8.79 22.78 13.95
CA PRO A 415 7.62 23.40 14.60
C PRO A 415 6.68 22.40 15.29
N ASP A 416 6.63 21.16 14.79
CA ASP A 416 5.76 20.09 15.31
C ASP A 416 6.42 19.27 16.43
N GLY A 417 7.71 19.49 16.72
CA GLY A 417 8.47 18.78 17.74
C GLY A 417 9.82 18.27 17.25
N GLY A 418 10.54 17.54 18.09
CA GLY A 418 11.84 16.95 17.75
C GLY A 418 11.68 15.76 16.79
N VAL A 419 12.71 15.58 15.97
CA VAL A 419 12.90 14.42 15.10
C VAL A 419 14.20 13.73 15.52
N PHE A 420 14.12 12.43 15.76
CA PHE A 420 15.21 11.61 16.26
C PHE A 420 15.33 10.34 15.43
N LEU A 421 16.52 10.02 14.98
CA LEU A 421 16.86 8.73 14.40
C LEU A 421 18.02 8.13 15.17
N ARG A 422 17.86 6.90 15.62
CA ARG A 422 18.89 6.18 16.36
C ARG A 422 18.93 4.72 15.98
N CYS A 423 20.14 4.17 15.81
CA CYS A 423 20.36 2.75 15.61
C CYS A 423 21.20 2.16 16.73
N VAL A 424 20.86 0.94 17.17
CA VAL A 424 21.60 0.14 18.16
C VAL A 424 21.64 -1.29 17.63
N GLY A 425 22.84 -1.78 17.28
CA GLY A 425 22.96 -3.01 16.54
C GLY A 425 22.23 -2.96 15.20
N ALA A 426 21.46 -3.96 14.88
CA ALA A 426 20.65 -4.03 13.66
C ALA A 426 19.28 -3.33 13.77
N ASP A 427 18.93 -2.76 14.92
CA ASP A 427 17.65 -2.06 15.14
C ASP A 427 17.81 -0.54 15.01
N CYS A 428 16.94 0.09 14.24
CA CYS A 428 16.82 1.54 14.12
C CYS A 428 15.45 2.02 14.61
N VAL A 429 15.40 3.17 15.28
CA VAL A 429 14.15 3.85 15.64
C VAL A 429 14.16 5.25 15.03
N SER A 430 13.13 5.56 14.26
CA SER A 430 12.73 6.92 13.88
C SER A 430 11.62 7.38 14.81
N PHE A 431 11.73 8.57 15.34
CA PHE A 431 10.78 9.18 16.24
C PHE A 431 10.57 10.63 15.84
N GLU A 432 9.36 11.01 15.48
CA GLU A 432 9.05 12.32 14.92
C GLU A 432 7.89 12.98 15.68
N GLY A 433 7.99 14.27 15.96
CA GLY A 433 6.91 15.09 16.51
C GLY A 433 6.83 15.17 18.04
N ALA A 434 7.82 14.66 18.79
CA ALA A 434 7.80 14.69 20.25
C ALA A 434 9.03 15.37 20.88
N SER A 435 9.01 15.51 22.22
CA SER A 435 10.16 16.07 22.95
C SER A 435 11.29 15.04 23.11
N ARG A 436 12.49 15.55 23.35
CA ARG A 436 13.66 14.73 23.69
C ARG A 436 13.38 13.81 24.91
N ALA A 437 12.70 14.29 25.92
CA ALA A 437 12.39 13.49 27.12
C ALA A 437 11.52 12.28 26.79
N VAL A 438 10.56 12.42 25.88
CA VAL A 438 9.71 11.30 25.43
C VAL A 438 10.54 10.28 24.62
N PHE A 439 11.43 10.75 23.75
CA PHE A 439 12.36 9.89 23.00
C PHE A 439 13.32 9.12 23.95
N ASP A 440 13.89 9.77 24.95
CA ASP A 440 14.76 9.11 25.93
C ASP A 440 13.99 8.09 26.77
N GLY A 441 12.72 8.39 27.10
CA GLY A 441 11.80 7.45 27.75
C GLY A 441 11.57 6.18 26.91
N LEU A 442 11.39 6.30 25.60
CA LEU A 442 11.31 5.16 24.68
C LEU A 442 12.62 4.36 24.68
N GLY A 443 13.77 5.03 24.55
CA GLY A 443 15.07 4.35 24.58
C GLY A 443 15.27 3.54 25.86
N LYS A 444 14.89 4.08 27.02
CA LYS A 444 14.92 3.38 28.29
C LYS A 444 13.98 2.15 28.31
N ALA A 445 12.78 2.32 27.77
CA ALA A 445 11.80 1.22 27.69
C ALA A 445 12.23 0.09 26.72
N LEU A 446 13.05 0.41 25.72
CA LEU A 446 13.69 -0.56 24.82
C LEU A 446 14.95 -1.20 25.42
N GLY A 447 15.42 -0.78 26.61
CA GLY A 447 16.67 -1.23 27.21
C GLY A 447 17.93 -0.72 26.50
N TRP A 448 17.81 0.37 25.72
CA TRP A 448 18.92 0.96 24.98
C TRP A 448 19.81 1.81 25.89
N PRO A 449 21.12 1.94 25.60
CA PRO A 449 22.00 2.89 26.30
C PRO A 449 21.44 4.31 26.21
N ALA A 450 21.82 5.22 27.09
CA ALA A 450 21.41 6.64 26.98
C ALA A 450 21.80 7.22 25.63
N ALA A 451 20.92 8.04 25.04
CA ALA A 451 21.24 8.74 23.81
C ALA A 451 22.27 9.83 24.07
N PRO A 452 23.14 10.20 23.09
CA PRO A 452 24.11 11.27 23.24
C PRO A 452 23.45 12.59 23.66
N ASP A 453 24.11 13.38 24.50
CA ASP A 453 23.67 14.72 24.81
C ASP A 453 23.78 15.62 23.56
N VAL A 454 22.68 16.31 23.27
CA VAL A 454 22.67 17.35 22.22
C VAL A 454 23.13 18.67 22.84
N PRO A 455 24.19 19.27 22.34
CA PRO A 455 24.60 20.60 22.82
C PRO A 455 23.45 21.59 22.63
N LYS A 456 23.07 22.31 23.66
CA LYS A 456 22.18 23.47 23.50
C LYS A 456 22.99 24.54 22.76
N GLU A 457 22.49 25.00 21.59
CA GLU A 457 23.03 26.23 21.02
C GLU A 457 22.97 27.33 22.09
N PRO A 458 24.08 28.11 22.32
CA PRO A 458 23.99 29.27 23.15
C PRO A 458 22.89 30.18 22.58
N ALA A 459 21.97 30.62 23.42
CA ALA A 459 20.92 31.55 23.01
C ALA A 459 21.55 32.67 22.19
N ALA A 460 21.06 32.92 20.97
CA ALA A 460 21.58 33.94 20.10
C ALA A 460 21.67 35.25 20.92
N ASP A 461 22.88 35.79 21.04
CA ASP A 461 23.12 37.04 21.76
C ASP A 461 22.34 38.16 21.05
N PRO A 462 21.27 38.72 21.68
CA PRO A 462 20.47 39.74 21.04
C PRO A 462 21.27 40.97 20.60
N ALA A 463 22.47 41.15 21.11
CA ALA A 463 23.38 42.21 20.74
C ALA A 463 24.07 42.02 19.36
N LYS A 464 24.09 40.78 18.80
CA LYS A 464 24.72 40.51 17.48
C LYS A 464 23.73 40.57 16.30
N VAL A 465 22.43 40.69 16.54
CA VAL A 465 21.42 40.83 15.47
C VAL A 465 21.32 42.29 15.00
N ALA A 466 21.89 43.26 15.73
CA ALA A 466 21.75 44.70 15.44
C ALA A 466 22.79 45.29 14.50
N THR A 467 23.72 44.52 13.94
CA THR A 467 24.80 45.07 13.07
C THR A 467 24.91 44.35 11.72
N GLN A 468 23.84 44.40 10.94
CA GLN A 468 23.98 44.31 9.47
C GLN A 468 23.71 45.71 8.89
N PRO A 469 24.65 46.33 8.19
CA PRO A 469 24.40 47.62 7.54
C PRO A 469 23.44 47.43 6.39
N LYS A 470 22.37 48.21 6.38
CA LYS A 470 21.52 48.40 5.20
C LYS A 470 22.39 48.87 4.04
N THR A 471 22.66 48.01 3.07
CA THR A 471 23.18 48.45 1.78
C THR A 471 22.05 49.15 1.03
N ALA A 472 22.32 50.42 0.75
CA ALA A 472 21.45 51.33 0.04
C ALA A 472 21.25 50.89 -1.43
N ASP A 473 20.08 51.19 -1.94
CA ASP A 473 19.68 51.18 -3.34
C ASP A 473 20.74 51.70 -4.31
N SER A 474 20.96 50.93 -5.37
CA SER A 474 21.37 51.52 -6.63
C SER A 474 20.52 50.94 -7.77
N LEU A 475 19.57 51.75 -8.19
CA LEU A 475 18.92 51.72 -9.49
C LEU A 475 19.98 51.71 -10.60
N SER A 476 19.93 50.78 -11.54
CA SER A 476 20.35 51.04 -12.95
C SER A 476 19.79 49.96 -13.90
N ALA A 477 18.86 50.39 -14.73
CA ALA A 477 18.67 50.17 -16.17
C ALA A 477 18.85 48.75 -16.74
N ALA A 478 17.76 48.28 -17.32
CA ALA A 478 17.73 47.25 -18.35
C ALA A 478 18.41 47.72 -19.66
N PRO A 479 18.85 46.77 -20.50
CA PRO A 479 18.50 46.88 -21.92
C PRO A 479 17.74 45.64 -22.43
N ARG A 480 16.81 45.97 -23.33
CA ARG A 480 16.09 45.06 -24.26
C ARG A 480 17.08 44.40 -25.21
N PHE A 481 16.94 43.09 -25.40
CA PHE A 481 16.78 42.44 -26.72
C PHE A 481 16.08 41.09 -26.53
#